data_2ca2e347aea720dcb310a1760db1a642
#
_entry.id   2ca2e347aea720dcb310a1760db1a642
#
_cell.length_a   1.000
_cell.length_b   1.000
_cell.length_c   1.000
_cell.angle_alpha   90.00
_cell.angle_beta   90.00
_cell.angle_gamma   90.00
#
_symmetry.space_group_name_H-M   'P 1'
#
loop_
_entity.id
_entity.type
_entity.pdbx_description
1 polymer ?
#
loop_
_entity_poly.entity_id
_entity_poly.type
_entity_poly.pdbx_seq_one_letter_code
_entity_poly.pdbx_strand_id
1 'polypeptide(L)'
;RRAQDQVLKSRPFADKLARVLENIQSRVQFEAVDSPLLSKREVKRITLVCITADRGLCGGYNTNIIKKVEIRYAELVKQGYQPNLILVGKKAIGYFQNRKDRYVIKSTFKELEQVPTVKDSEGVTNEILAEFLSENSDRVEIIYTKFITLVSCAPVVQTLLPLDPQGIAEENDEIFRLTTKDSKLLVEKSNIEKSDSE
;
A
#
# COMPACT_ATOMS: atom_id res chain seq x y z
N ARG A 1 -1.70 -0.54 24.61
CA ARG A 1 -2.87 -1.44 24.69
C ARG A 1 -4.03 -0.94 23.80
N ARG A 2 -4.65 0.23 24.04
CA ARG A 2 -5.82 0.71 23.23
C ARG A 2 -5.56 0.73 21.71
N ALA A 3 -4.42 1.26 21.24
CA ALA A 3 -4.10 1.32 19.83
C ALA A 3 -3.86 -0.07 19.22
N GLN A 4 -3.25 -0.98 20.00
CA GLN A 4 -3.04 -2.36 19.60
C GLN A 4 -4.36 -3.13 19.47
N ASP A 5 -5.27 -2.94 20.43
CA ASP A 5 -6.60 -3.53 20.40
C ASP A 5 -7.40 -3.04 19.18
N GLN A 6 -7.22 -1.78 18.77
CA GLN A 6 -7.85 -1.24 17.55
C GLN A 6 -7.28 -1.85 16.27
N VAL A 7 -5.96 -1.97 16.15
CA VAL A 7 -5.33 -2.62 15.00
C VAL A 7 -5.78 -4.07 14.89
N LEU A 8 -5.81 -4.81 15.99
CA LEU A 8 -6.26 -6.21 16.01
C LEU A 8 -7.75 -6.35 15.69
N LYS A 9 -8.59 -5.37 16.07
CA LYS A 9 -10.03 -5.37 15.73
C LYS A 9 -10.30 -4.98 14.29
N SER A 10 -9.50 -4.10 13.68
CA SER A 10 -9.68 -3.68 12.29
C SER A 10 -9.12 -4.67 11.27
N ARG A 11 -8.13 -5.48 11.65
CA ARG A 11 -7.51 -6.48 10.80
C ARG A 11 -8.48 -7.46 10.15
N PRO A 12 -9.40 -8.13 10.89
CA PRO A 12 -10.35 -9.05 10.27
C PRO A 12 -11.28 -8.39 9.24
N PHE A 13 -11.55 -7.10 9.39
CA PHE A 13 -12.31 -6.33 8.42
C PHE A 13 -11.48 -6.05 7.15
N ALA A 14 -10.24 -5.61 7.31
CA ALA A 14 -9.32 -5.37 6.20
C ALA A 14 -9.04 -6.66 5.42
N ASP A 15 -8.81 -7.78 6.12
CA ASP A 15 -8.61 -9.10 5.51
C ASP A 15 -9.85 -9.60 4.77
N LYS A 16 -11.06 -9.38 5.33
CA LYS A 16 -12.31 -9.70 4.63
C LYS A 16 -12.51 -8.84 3.40
N LEU A 17 -12.23 -7.55 3.48
CA LEU A 17 -12.37 -6.64 2.36
C LEU A 17 -11.40 -7.00 1.23
N ALA A 18 -10.14 -7.32 1.57
CA ALA A 18 -9.16 -7.80 0.61
C ALA A 18 -9.64 -9.07 -0.11
N ARG A 19 -10.17 -10.04 0.63
CA ARG A 19 -10.74 -11.28 0.04
C ARG A 19 -11.97 -11.02 -0.86
N VAL A 20 -12.83 -10.09 -0.47
CA VAL A 20 -13.99 -9.71 -1.31
C VAL A 20 -13.51 -9.07 -2.60
N LEU A 21 -12.52 -8.17 -2.53
CA LEU A 21 -11.91 -7.56 -3.71
C LEU A 21 -11.24 -8.61 -4.60
N GLU A 22 -10.49 -9.54 -4.03
CA GLU A 22 -9.86 -10.67 -4.73
C GLU A 22 -10.91 -11.54 -5.45
N ASN A 23 -12.01 -11.88 -4.77
CA ASN A 23 -13.12 -12.63 -5.37
C ASN A 23 -13.83 -11.86 -6.49
N ILE A 24 -14.00 -10.56 -6.36
CA ILE A 24 -14.57 -9.70 -7.40
C ILE A 24 -13.60 -9.65 -8.59
N GLN A 25 -12.32 -9.42 -8.33
CA GLN A 25 -11.28 -9.34 -9.37
C GLN A 25 -11.16 -10.65 -10.17
N SER A 26 -11.18 -11.80 -9.49
CA SER A 26 -11.14 -13.11 -10.15
C SER A 26 -12.34 -13.37 -11.04
N ARG A 27 -13.53 -12.88 -10.67
CA ARG A 27 -14.75 -12.97 -11.50
C ARG A 27 -14.74 -12.01 -12.68
N VAL A 28 -14.27 -10.77 -12.44
CA VAL A 28 -14.13 -9.72 -13.46
C VAL A 28 -13.16 -10.12 -14.56
N GLN A 29 -12.14 -10.95 -14.29
CA GLN A 29 -11.27 -11.49 -15.32
C GLN A 29 -11.95 -12.41 -16.33
N PHE A 30 -13.05 -13.09 -15.95
CA PHE A 30 -13.82 -13.93 -16.86
C PHE A 30 -14.83 -13.14 -17.71
N GLU A 31 -15.24 -11.98 -17.25
CA GLU A 31 -16.04 -11.01 -18.00
C GLU A 31 -15.09 -9.90 -18.40
N ALA A 32 -14.84 -9.67 -19.67
CA ALA A 32 -13.95 -8.60 -20.18
C ALA A 32 -14.45 -7.22 -19.72
N VAL A 33 -14.28 -6.90 -18.43
CA VAL A 33 -14.61 -5.62 -17.84
C VAL A 33 -13.45 -4.67 -18.09
N ASP A 34 -13.67 -3.71 -18.98
CA ASP A 34 -12.75 -2.63 -19.26
C ASP A 34 -12.77 -1.61 -18.08
N SER A 35 -12.03 -1.94 -17.01
CA SER A 35 -11.89 -1.07 -15.85
C SER A 35 -10.51 -0.43 -15.84
N PRO A 36 -10.42 0.90 -15.84
CA PRO A 36 -9.13 1.60 -15.73
C PRO A 36 -8.27 1.18 -14.55
N LEU A 37 -8.89 0.73 -13.45
CA LEU A 37 -8.20 0.29 -12.23
C LEU A 37 -7.53 -1.08 -12.36
N LEU A 38 -7.96 -1.90 -13.32
CA LEU A 38 -7.42 -3.23 -13.63
C LEU A 38 -6.47 -3.20 -14.84
N SER A 39 -6.51 -2.12 -15.60
CA SER A 39 -5.74 -1.97 -16.83
C SER A 39 -4.25 -1.88 -16.52
N LYS A 40 -3.46 -2.86 -17.00
CA LYS A 40 -2.00 -2.80 -16.97
C LYS A 40 -1.52 -1.93 -18.15
N ARG A 41 -0.89 -0.81 -17.85
CA ARG A 41 -0.25 0.08 -18.84
C ARG A 41 1.27 0.01 -18.71
N GLU A 42 1.95 0.51 -19.72
CA GLU A 42 3.39 0.73 -19.62
C GLU A 42 3.70 1.68 -18.47
N VAL A 43 4.47 1.20 -17.50
CA VAL A 43 4.77 1.99 -16.29
C VAL A 43 5.92 2.94 -16.59
N LYS A 44 5.68 4.23 -16.44
CA LYS A 44 6.70 5.31 -16.53
C LYS A 44 6.71 6.18 -15.28
N ARG A 45 5.52 6.51 -14.77
CA ARG A 45 5.31 7.39 -13.61
C ARG A 45 4.77 6.58 -12.45
N ILE A 46 5.43 6.69 -11.31
CA ILE A 46 5.08 5.92 -10.11
C ILE A 46 4.85 6.86 -8.95
N THR A 47 3.67 6.78 -8.34
CA THR A 47 3.36 7.53 -7.13
C THR A 47 3.65 6.70 -5.91
N LEU A 48 4.51 7.22 -5.02
CA LEU A 48 4.80 6.64 -3.72
C LEU A 48 3.98 7.37 -2.65
N VAL A 49 3.08 6.66 -2.01
CA VAL A 49 2.29 7.19 -0.88
C VAL A 49 3.02 6.85 0.41
N CYS A 50 3.61 7.86 1.04
CA CYS A 50 4.38 7.72 2.28
C CYS A 50 3.49 8.00 3.49
N ILE A 51 3.26 7.01 4.35
CA ILE A 51 2.45 7.16 5.56
C ILE A 51 3.33 7.19 6.80
N THR A 52 3.38 8.36 7.47
CA THR A 52 4.06 8.55 8.76
C THR A 52 3.08 9.08 9.80
N ALA A 53 3.53 9.16 11.05
CA ALA A 53 2.78 9.82 12.11
C ALA A 53 2.98 11.34 12.09
N ASP A 54 2.02 12.06 12.67
CA ASP A 54 2.17 13.49 12.97
C ASP A 54 3.06 13.72 14.20
N ARG A 55 3.11 12.77 15.12
CA ARG A 55 3.86 12.85 16.36
C ARG A 55 5.26 12.22 16.24
N GLY A 56 6.18 12.73 17.06
CA GLY A 56 7.50 12.14 17.29
C GLY A 56 7.52 11.24 18.52
N LEU A 57 8.73 10.91 18.98
CA LEU A 57 8.98 10.07 20.14
C LEU A 57 8.37 8.65 20.04
N CYS A 58 8.36 8.11 18.82
CA CYS A 58 7.84 6.79 18.50
C CYS A 58 8.95 5.83 18.03
N GLY A 59 10.16 5.97 18.60
CA GLY A 59 11.32 5.17 18.21
C GLY A 59 11.67 5.34 16.72
N GLY A 60 12.00 4.25 16.05
CA GLY A 60 12.35 4.23 14.62
C GLY A 60 11.17 4.34 13.65
N TYR A 61 9.92 4.42 14.14
CA TYR A 61 8.71 4.33 13.30
C TYR A 61 8.77 5.27 12.07
N ASN A 62 8.86 6.57 12.29
CA ASN A 62 8.89 7.54 11.18
C ASN A 62 10.18 7.48 10.38
N THR A 63 11.32 7.31 11.05
CA THR A 63 12.64 7.28 10.42
C THR A 63 12.80 6.09 9.49
N ASN A 64 12.29 4.93 9.87
CA ASN A 64 12.36 3.71 9.05
C ASN A 64 11.49 3.83 7.79
N ILE A 65 10.30 4.42 7.90
CA ILE A 65 9.44 4.72 6.73
C ILE A 65 10.15 5.69 5.79
N ILE A 66 10.65 6.80 6.29
CA ILE A 66 11.34 7.82 5.48
C ILE A 66 12.52 7.19 4.73
N LYS A 67 13.37 6.42 5.43
CA LYS A 67 14.48 5.69 4.80
C LYS A 67 14.00 4.71 3.72
N LYS A 68 12.91 3.98 3.97
CA LYS A 68 12.34 3.04 2.99
C LYS A 68 11.87 3.79 1.74
N VAL A 69 11.22 4.94 1.90
CA VAL A 69 10.81 5.80 0.78
C VAL A 69 12.01 6.32 0.00
N GLU A 70 13.07 6.78 0.67
CA GLU A 70 14.29 7.26 0.00
C GLU A 70 14.95 6.16 -0.85
N ILE A 71 15.10 4.96 -0.27
CA ILE A 71 15.66 3.80 -0.97
C ILE A 71 14.79 3.48 -2.18
N ARG A 72 13.47 3.36 -2.00
CA ARG A 72 12.56 3.00 -3.08
C ARG A 72 12.54 4.07 -4.18
N TYR A 73 12.52 5.33 -3.82
CA TYR A 73 12.57 6.45 -4.77
C TYR A 73 13.86 6.39 -5.61
N ALA A 74 15.01 6.18 -4.98
CA ALA A 74 16.30 6.07 -5.66
C ALA A 74 16.37 4.84 -6.59
N GLU A 75 15.83 3.69 -6.18
CA GLU A 75 15.71 2.50 -7.01
C GLU A 75 14.91 2.77 -8.28
N LEU A 76 13.74 3.42 -8.13
CA LEU A 76 12.87 3.75 -9.25
C LEU A 76 13.52 4.72 -10.23
N VAL A 77 14.19 5.76 -9.74
CA VAL A 77 14.95 6.69 -10.59
C VAL A 77 16.06 5.95 -11.35
N LYS A 78 16.79 5.06 -10.66
CA LYS A 78 17.85 4.25 -11.30
C LYS A 78 17.31 3.33 -12.38
N GLN A 79 16.09 2.85 -12.24
CA GLN A 79 15.39 2.03 -13.23
C GLN A 79 14.77 2.84 -14.39
N GLY A 80 14.91 4.17 -14.37
CA GLY A 80 14.38 5.05 -15.43
C GLY A 80 12.94 5.50 -15.23
N TYR A 81 12.31 5.19 -14.09
CA TYR A 81 10.98 5.67 -13.76
C TYR A 81 10.99 7.12 -13.25
N GLN A 82 9.83 7.75 -13.29
CA GLN A 82 9.60 9.10 -12.77
C GLN A 82 8.75 9.01 -11.49
N PRO A 83 9.39 8.81 -10.31
CA PRO A 83 8.65 8.73 -9.05
C PRO A 83 8.21 10.11 -8.57
N ASN A 84 7.02 10.16 -7.96
CA ASN A 84 6.53 11.32 -7.21
C ASN A 84 6.00 10.87 -5.84
N LEU A 85 5.77 11.81 -4.93
CA LEU A 85 5.39 11.55 -3.56
C LEU A 85 4.04 12.16 -3.22
N ILE A 86 3.19 11.36 -2.59
CA ILE A 86 2.06 11.81 -1.77
C ILE A 86 2.46 11.56 -0.32
N LEU A 87 2.48 12.62 0.50
CA LEU A 87 2.98 12.55 1.86
C LEU A 87 1.84 12.65 2.86
N VAL A 88 1.74 11.66 3.74
CA VAL A 88 0.76 11.58 4.82
C VAL A 88 1.51 11.62 6.15
N GLY A 89 1.15 12.61 6.98
CA GLY A 89 1.75 12.84 8.30
C GLY A 89 2.86 13.89 8.32
N LYS A 90 2.86 14.70 9.40
CA LYS A 90 3.77 15.85 9.56
C LYS A 90 5.25 15.48 9.47
N LYS A 91 5.63 14.25 9.86
CA LYS A 91 7.04 13.83 9.86
C LYS A 91 7.60 13.60 8.46
N ALA A 92 6.84 12.95 7.57
CA ALA A 92 7.22 12.83 6.17
C ALA A 92 7.22 14.20 5.49
N ILE A 93 6.18 15.00 5.71
CA ILE A 93 6.04 16.32 5.11
C ILE A 93 7.25 17.19 5.45
N GLY A 94 7.58 17.35 6.74
CA GLY A 94 8.71 18.16 7.18
C GLY A 94 10.05 17.67 6.62
N TYR A 95 10.23 16.35 6.51
CA TYR A 95 11.46 15.79 5.97
C TYR A 95 11.63 16.07 4.48
N PHE A 96 10.63 15.74 3.66
CA PHE A 96 10.72 15.83 2.20
C PHE A 96 10.54 17.25 1.68
N GLN A 97 9.74 18.09 2.34
CA GLN A 97 9.59 19.50 1.96
C GLN A 97 10.90 20.29 2.05
N ASN A 98 11.77 19.94 2.99
CA ASN A 98 13.11 20.55 3.09
C ASN A 98 14.11 20.04 2.02
N ARG A 99 13.67 19.13 1.14
CA ARG A 99 14.47 18.47 0.10
C ARG A 99 13.75 18.45 -1.26
N LYS A 100 12.98 19.48 -1.55
CA LYS A 100 12.19 19.63 -2.80
C LYS A 100 13.06 19.63 -4.06
N ASP A 101 14.34 19.93 -3.92
CA ASP A 101 15.33 19.85 -4.98
C ASP A 101 15.57 18.40 -5.46
N ARG A 102 15.29 17.41 -4.63
CA ARG A 102 15.54 15.98 -4.88
C ARG A 102 14.28 15.16 -5.10
N TYR A 103 13.14 15.61 -4.58
CA TYR A 103 11.90 14.85 -4.57
C TYR A 103 10.74 15.63 -5.15
N VAL A 104 10.00 15.02 -6.06
CA VAL A 104 8.77 15.60 -6.61
C VAL A 104 7.63 15.29 -5.65
N ILE A 105 7.09 16.32 -5.00
CA ILE A 105 5.97 16.19 -4.05
C ILE A 105 4.70 16.69 -4.75
N LYS A 106 3.70 15.82 -4.86
CA LYS A 106 2.39 16.13 -5.46
C LYS A 106 1.43 16.69 -4.43
N SER A 107 1.18 15.95 -3.37
CA SER A 107 0.19 16.31 -2.37
C SER A 107 0.66 15.99 -0.96
N THR A 108 0.10 16.69 0.04
CA THR A 108 0.45 16.51 1.44
C THR A 108 -0.82 16.49 2.31
N PHE A 109 -0.91 15.50 3.21
CA PHE A 109 -2.01 15.34 4.16
C PHE A 109 -1.47 15.31 5.58
N LYS A 110 -1.97 16.20 6.41
CA LYS A 110 -1.55 16.36 7.82
C LYS A 110 -2.78 16.45 8.72
N GLU A 111 -2.52 16.33 10.02
CA GLU A 111 -3.56 16.53 11.05
C GLU A 111 -4.68 15.48 10.97
N LEU A 112 -4.33 14.26 10.56
CA LEU A 112 -5.23 13.14 10.66
C LEU A 112 -5.55 12.88 12.14
N GLU A 113 -6.79 12.57 12.45
CA GLU A 113 -7.22 12.33 13.82
C GLU A 113 -6.42 11.18 14.47
N GLN A 114 -6.36 11.18 15.81
CA GLN A 114 -5.65 10.12 16.56
C GLN A 114 -6.27 8.73 16.34
N VAL A 115 -7.54 8.70 16.00
CA VAL A 115 -8.30 7.52 15.56
C VAL A 115 -8.80 7.83 14.18
N PRO A 116 -8.05 7.42 13.12
CA PRO A 116 -8.45 7.69 11.75
C PRO A 116 -9.83 7.13 11.44
N THR A 117 -10.66 7.97 10.85
CA THR A 117 -11.98 7.57 10.36
C THR A 117 -11.93 7.30 8.86
N VAL A 118 -12.99 6.70 8.31
CA VAL A 118 -13.13 6.53 6.86
C VAL A 118 -13.06 7.88 6.16
N LYS A 119 -13.62 8.93 6.76
CA LYS A 119 -13.61 10.29 6.21
C LYS A 119 -12.19 10.87 6.11
N ASP A 120 -11.31 10.58 7.07
CA ASP A 120 -9.91 11.04 7.03
C ASP A 120 -9.12 10.38 5.90
N SER A 121 -9.42 9.12 5.59
CA SER A 121 -8.79 8.39 4.49
C SER A 121 -9.35 8.77 3.12
N GLU A 122 -10.57 9.30 3.06
CA GLU A 122 -11.27 9.65 1.82
C GLU A 122 -10.49 10.69 1.00
N GLY A 123 -9.96 11.72 1.64
CA GLY A 123 -9.14 12.75 0.97
C GLY A 123 -7.89 12.17 0.32
N VAL A 124 -7.19 11.29 1.03
CA VAL A 124 -5.98 10.61 0.49
C VAL A 124 -6.36 9.68 -0.64
N THR A 125 -7.45 8.91 -0.48
CA THR A 125 -7.92 7.95 -1.49
C THR A 125 -8.36 8.65 -2.77
N ASN A 126 -9.11 9.75 -2.64
CA ASN A 126 -9.57 10.52 -3.80
C ASN A 126 -8.39 11.10 -4.60
N GLU A 127 -7.35 11.59 -3.91
CA GLU A 127 -6.14 12.09 -4.58
C GLU A 127 -5.40 10.97 -5.32
N ILE A 128 -5.24 9.81 -4.68
CA ILE A 128 -4.62 8.62 -5.31
C ILE A 128 -5.38 8.21 -6.56
N LEU A 129 -6.71 8.14 -6.47
CA LEU A 129 -7.56 7.78 -7.60
C LEU A 129 -7.49 8.83 -8.71
N ALA A 130 -7.50 10.12 -8.35
CA ALA A 130 -7.38 11.20 -9.32
C ALA A 130 -6.05 11.14 -10.09
N GLU A 131 -4.93 10.96 -9.41
CA GLU A 131 -3.60 10.80 -10.02
C GLU A 131 -3.53 9.57 -10.95
N PHE A 132 -4.17 8.47 -10.57
CA PHE A 132 -4.15 7.24 -11.36
C PHE A 132 -5.11 7.30 -12.56
N LEU A 133 -6.33 7.79 -12.37
CA LEU A 133 -7.36 7.85 -13.42
C LEU A 133 -7.05 8.93 -14.47
N SER A 134 -6.41 10.04 -14.07
CA SER A 134 -5.96 11.09 -15.01
C SER A 134 -4.63 10.73 -15.70
N GLU A 135 -4.15 9.50 -15.54
CA GLU A 135 -2.91 9.01 -16.14
C GLU A 135 -1.64 9.78 -15.72
N ASN A 136 -1.70 10.55 -14.64
CA ASN A 136 -0.53 11.19 -14.06
C ASN A 136 0.39 10.18 -13.35
N SER A 137 -0.16 9.03 -12.97
CA SER A 137 0.56 7.90 -12.38
C SER A 137 0.12 6.59 -13.03
N ASP A 138 1.08 5.77 -13.42
CA ASP A 138 0.84 4.48 -14.05
C ASP A 138 0.83 3.34 -13.01
N ARG A 139 1.44 3.59 -11.84
CA ARG A 139 1.46 2.69 -10.68
C ARG A 139 1.49 3.51 -9.39
N VAL A 140 0.76 3.03 -8.40
CA VAL A 140 0.75 3.61 -7.06
C VAL A 140 1.23 2.58 -6.05
N GLU A 141 2.28 2.92 -5.32
CA GLU A 141 2.83 2.11 -4.22
C GLU A 141 2.60 2.84 -2.90
N ILE A 142 2.13 2.11 -1.89
CA ILE A 142 1.96 2.62 -0.53
C ILE A 142 3.09 2.12 0.36
N ILE A 143 3.68 3.02 1.15
CA ILE A 143 4.78 2.71 2.07
C ILE A 143 4.33 3.07 3.47
N TYR A 144 4.22 2.05 4.31
CA TYR A 144 3.71 2.16 5.67
C TYR A 144 4.39 1.17 6.61
N THR A 145 4.16 1.31 7.92
CA THR A 145 4.65 0.33 8.90
C THR A 145 3.60 -0.74 9.15
N LYS A 146 3.90 -1.97 8.72
CA LYS A 146 3.07 -3.14 9.02
C LYS A 146 3.31 -3.58 10.47
N PHE A 147 2.24 -3.70 11.21
CA PHE A 147 2.27 -4.29 12.55
C PHE A 147 2.34 -5.81 12.43
N ILE A 148 3.38 -6.42 12.97
CA ILE A 148 3.59 -7.89 12.96
C ILE A 148 3.21 -8.46 14.30
N THR A 149 3.88 -8.03 15.38
CA THR A 149 3.61 -8.43 16.76
C THR A 149 3.72 -7.24 17.70
N LEU A 150 3.48 -7.45 18.99
CA LEU A 150 3.62 -6.44 20.03
C LEU A 150 5.03 -5.82 20.12
N VAL A 151 6.03 -6.55 19.67
CA VAL A 151 7.45 -6.15 19.72
C VAL A 151 8.08 -6.01 18.34
N SER A 152 7.32 -6.27 17.28
CA SER A 152 7.83 -6.27 15.91
C SER A 152 6.90 -5.53 14.96
N CYS A 153 7.48 -4.63 14.20
CA CYS A 153 6.85 -3.93 13.09
C CYS A 153 7.91 -3.69 12.01
N ALA A 154 7.49 -3.63 10.75
CA ALA A 154 8.39 -3.42 9.63
C ALA A 154 7.82 -2.40 8.63
N PRO A 155 8.67 -1.56 8.02
CA PRO A 155 8.27 -0.75 6.89
C PRO A 155 8.12 -1.63 5.65
N VAL A 156 6.97 -1.54 5.00
CA VAL A 156 6.65 -2.32 3.80
C VAL A 156 6.31 -1.41 2.63
N VAL A 157 6.54 -1.91 1.42
CA VAL A 157 6.10 -1.30 0.17
C VAL A 157 5.07 -2.23 -0.43
N GLN A 158 3.91 -1.71 -0.76
CA GLN A 158 2.81 -2.47 -1.32
C GLN A 158 2.25 -1.76 -2.55
N THR A 159 2.09 -2.47 -3.66
CA THR A 159 1.40 -1.92 -4.84
C THR A 159 -0.09 -1.81 -4.54
N LEU A 160 -0.63 -0.62 -4.70
CA LEU A 160 -2.04 -0.33 -4.49
C LEU A 160 -2.81 -0.30 -5.82
N LEU A 161 -2.22 0.29 -6.87
CA LEU A 161 -2.80 0.40 -8.20
C LEU A 161 -1.71 0.16 -9.29
N PRO A 162 -2.05 -0.47 -10.42
CA PRO A 162 -3.35 -1.09 -10.73
C PRO A 162 -3.66 -2.25 -9.78
N LEU A 163 -4.93 -2.58 -9.65
CA LEU A 163 -5.33 -3.74 -8.86
C LEU A 163 -4.83 -5.02 -9.54
N ASP A 164 -4.04 -5.81 -8.83
CA ASP A 164 -3.58 -7.09 -9.35
C ASP A 164 -4.66 -8.16 -9.11
N PRO A 165 -5.04 -8.94 -10.13
CA PRO A 165 -5.99 -10.05 -9.99
C PRO A 165 -5.53 -11.13 -9.01
N GLN A 166 -4.23 -11.22 -8.77
CA GLN A 166 -3.67 -12.16 -7.78
C GLN A 166 -3.72 -11.62 -6.34
N GLY A 167 -4.34 -10.46 -6.14
CA GLY A 167 -4.50 -9.82 -4.84
C GLY A 167 -3.33 -8.89 -4.48
N ILE A 168 -3.46 -8.25 -3.33
CA ILE A 168 -2.43 -7.38 -2.75
C ILE A 168 -1.44 -8.30 -2.00
N ALA A 169 -0.64 -9.05 -2.75
CA ALA A 169 0.34 -9.96 -2.17
C ALA A 169 1.71 -9.29 -2.09
N GLU A 170 2.28 -9.23 -0.90
CA GLU A 170 3.69 -8.89 -0.68
C GLU A 170 4.57 -10.10 -0.97
N GLU A 171 5.81 -9.89 -1.41
CA GLU A 171 6.81 -10.95 -1.69
C GLU A 171 7.03 -11.95 -0.54
N ASN A 172 6.56 -11.64 0.66
CA ASN A 172 6.65 -12.47 1.86
C ASN A 172 5.28 -12.71 2.55
N ASP A 173 4.16 -12.42 1.87
CA ASP A 173 2.86 -12.72 2.45
C ASP A 173 2.55 -14.21 2.30
N GLU A 174 2.26 -14.85 3.43
CA GLU A 174 1.71 -16.20 3.45
C GLU A 174 0.28 -16.15 2.88
N ILE A 175 0.05 -16.74 1.72
CA ILE A 175 -1.29 -16.89 1.15
C ILE A 175 -1.97 -18.05 1.85
N PHE A 176 -3.07 -17.76 2.51
CA PHE A 176 -3.95 -18.77 3.09
C PHE A 176 -5.03 -19.12 2.07
N ARG A 177 -4.96 -20.28 1.45
CA ARG A 177 -6.07 -20.84 0.67
C ARG A 177 -7.03 -21.58 1.59
N LEU A 178 -8.29 -21.15 1.58
CA LEU A 178 -9.37 -21.90 2.22
C LEU A 178 -9.92 -22.90 1.18
N THR A 179 -9.57 -24.15 1.32
CA THR A 179 -10.14 -25.23 0.52
C THR A 179 -11.15 -26.00 1.38
N THR A 180 -12.26 -26.38 0.75
CA THR A 180 -13.25 -27.25 1.41
C THR A 180 -13.02 -28.67 0.94
N LYS A 181 -12.52 -29.53 1.83
CA LYS A 181 -12.41 -30.96 1.58
C LYS A 181 -13.25 -31.70 2.62
N ASP A 182 -14.17 -32.55 2.16
CA ASP A 182 -15.10 -33.34 3.02
C ASP A 182 -15.91 -32.48 3.99
N SER A 183 -16.48 -31.35 3.50
CA SER A 183 -17.27 -30.40 4.29
C SER A 183 -16.52 -29.75 5.47
N LYS A 184 -15.20 -29.89 5.54
CA LYS A 184 -14.33 -29.20 6.51
C LYS A 184 -13.50 -28.14 5.81
N LEU A 185 -13.43 -26.96 6.42
CA LEU A 185 -12.56 -25.87 5.99
C LEU A 185 -11.12 -26.22 6.35
N LEU A 186 -10.29 -26.40 5.33
CA LEU A 186 -8.84 -26.56 5.49
C LEU A 186 -8.16 -25.24 5.10
N VAL A 187 -7.23 -24.80 5.93
CA VAL A 187 -6.38 -23.64 5.66
C VAL A 187 -5.05 -24.17 5.15
N GLU A 188 -4.80 -24.04 3.86
CA GLU A 188 -3.50 -24.36 3.28
C GLU A 188 -2.66 -23.06 3.23
N LYS A 189 -1.45 -23.13 3.78
CA LYS A 189 -0.43 -22.09 3.62
C LYS A 189 0.37 -22.38 2.37
N SER A 190 0.43 -21.43 1.45
CA SER A 190 1.35 -21.50 0.32
C SER A 190 2.23 -20.24 0.33
N ASN A 191 3.54 -20.42 0.18
CA ASN A 191 4.45 -19.34 -0.14
C ASN A 191 4.34 -19.04 -1.64
N ILE A 192 4.35 -17.76 -2.01
CA ILE A 192 4.39 -17.37 -3.43
C ILE A 192 5.80 -17.66 -3.93
N GLU A 193 5.98 -18.77 -4.65
CA GLU A 193 7.14 -18.93 -5.50
C GLU A 193 6.87 -18.18 -6.80
N LYS A 194 7.75 -17.22 -7.15
CA LYS A 194 7.74 -16.62 -8.49
C LYS A 194 7.97 -17.75 -9.48
N SER A 195 6.99 -17.99 -10.34
CA SER A 195 7.28 -18.68 -11.60
C SER A 195 8.09 -17.72 -12.46
N ASP A 196 9.40 -17.95 -12.56
CA ASP A 196 10.23 -17.39 -13.61
C ASP A 196 9.64 -17.91 -14.93
N SER A 197 8.84 -17.08 -15.56
CA SER A 197 8.46 -17.31 -16.97
C SER A 197 9.47 -16.58 -17.83
N GLU A 198 10.29 -17.41 -18.51
CA GLU A 198 11.12 -17.05 -19.64
C GLU A 198 10.39 -16.21 -20.71
#